data_abff4d27d44feb825e9694a73a609bfe
#
_entry.id   abff4d27d44feb825e9694a73a609bfe
#
_cell.length_a   1.000
_cell.length_b   1.000
_cell.length_c   1.000
_cell.angle_alpha   90.00
_cell.angle_beta   90.00
_cell.angle_gamma   90.00
#
_symmetry.space_group_name_H-M   'P 1'
#
loop_
_entity.id
_entity.type
_entity.pdbx_description
1 polymer ?
#
loop_
_entity_poly.entity_id
_entity_poly.type
_entity_poly.pdbx_seq_one_letter_code
_entity_poly.pdbx_strand_id
1 'polypeptide(L)'
;MKVKRGVALVALCAVSVLAPAARAETPEQWIELGTRVHGGFGAFIPAGIRIGLDALARLKAERRGVSVTFYSGEKSPCPCIADGVMLATQASPGQGTLQVAAEKAPAGLLAVVVVRDRKTGAAVRYAVADSFMAKVVDWNRTLDPAGRYQAVMSAPGLFEVVNLP
;
A
#
# COMPACT_ATOMS: atom_id res chain seq x y z
N MET A 1 35.67 -65.01 16.36
CA MET A 1 35.76 -63.58 16.66
C MET A 1 34.57 -62.90 15.98
N LYS A 2 33.55 -62.45 16.75
CA LYS A 2 32.34 -61.74 16.17
C LYS A 2 32.51 -60.27 16.44
N VAL A 3 32.68 -59.47 15.37
CA VAL A 3 32.77 -58.00 15.46
C VAL A 3 31.33 -57.47 15.46
N LYS A 4 30.90 -56.85 16.57
CA LYS A 4 29.63 -56.10 16.66
C LYS A 4 29.83 -54.71 16.05
N ARG A 5 29.18 -54.42 14.92
CA ARG A 5 29.10 -53.08 14.36
C ARG A 5 28.02 -52.31 15.13
N GLY A 6 28.42 -51.34 15.92
CA GLY A 6 27.52 -50.37 16.52
C GLY A 6 27.09 -49.33 15.48
N VAL A 7 25.78 -49.19 15.26
CA VAL A 7 25.18 -48.09 14.43
C VAL A 7 24.97 -46.93 15.37
N ALA A 8 25.72 -45.82 15.14
CA ALA A 8 25.50 -44.56 15.83
C ALA A 8 24.34 -43.82 15.14
N LEU A 9 23.24 -43.61 15.86
CA LEU A 9 22.09 -42.85 15.43
C LEU A 9 22.41 -41.35 15.66
N VAL A 10 22.70 -40.60 14.60
CA VAL A 10 22.87 -39.14 14.68
C VAL A 10 21.46 -38.52 14.65
N ALA A 11 20.99 -38.02 15.77
CA ALA A 11 19.76 -37.25 15.86
C ALA A 11 19.98 -35.84 15.29
N LEU A 12 19.43 -35.59 14.11
CA LEU A 12 19.44 -34.27 13.47
C LEU A 12 18.35 -33.38 14.12
N CYS A 13 18.74 -32.51 15.06
CA CYS A 13 17.85 -31.52 15.64
C CYS A 13 17.57 -30.45 14.58
N ALA A 14 16.39 -30.49 13.97
CA ALA A 14 15.91 -29.40 13.11
C ALA A 14 15.56 -28.20 13.99
N VAL A 15 16.41 -27.17 13.98
CA VAL A 15 16.12 -25.88 14.57
C VAL A 15 15.19 -25.13 13.63
N SER A 16 13.89 -25.13 13.93
CA SER A 16 12.92 -24.29 13.22
C SER A 16 13.16 -22.83 13.59
N VAL A 17 13.85 -22.09 12.72
CA VAL A 17 13.97 -20.64 12.83
C VAL A 17 12.61 -20.05 12.45
N LEU A 18 11.80 -19.67 13.44
CA LEU A 18 10.62 -18.84 13.20
C LEU A 18 11.11 -17.49 12.69
N ALA A 19 10.91 -17.22 11.39
CA ALA A 19 11.10 -15.89 10.85
C ALA A 19 10.13 -14.93 11.58
N PRO A 20 10.60 -13.76 12.08
CA PRO A 20 9.72 -12.80 12.71
C PRO A 20 8.67 -12.37 11.66
N ALA A 21 7.39 -12.50 12.01
CA ALA A 21 6.30 -11.96 11.19
C ALA A 21 6.58 -10.46 10.97
N ALA A 22 6.58 -10.03 9.72
CA ALA A 22 6.78 -8.63 9.38
C ALA A 22 5.72 -7.80 10.14
N ARG A 23 6.18 -7.02 11.11
CA ARG A 23 5.31 -6.21 11.96
C ARG A 23 4.73 -5.10 11.10
N ALA A 24 3.41 -4.92 11.13
CA ALA A 24 2.76 -3.80 10.45
C ALA A 24 3.30 -2.49 11.03
N GLU A 25 3.53 -1.49 10.17
CA GLU A 25 3.99 -0.16 10.60
C GLU A 25 2.95 0.51 11.50
N THR A 26 3.44 1.20 12.55
CA THR A 26 2.59 2.03 13.41
C THR A 26 2.19 3.33 12.69
N PRO A 27 1.16 4.04 13.18
CA PRO A 27 0.79 5.36 12.64
C PRO A 27 1.98 6.32 12.56
N GLU A 28 2.81 6.35 13.59
CA GLU A 28 4.00 7.22 13.69
C GLU A 28 5.03 6.87 12.61
N GLN A 29 5.25 5.59 12.38
CA GLN A 29 6.15 5.10 11.32
C GLN A 29 5.62 5.48 9.93
N TRP A 30 4.31 5.39 9.68
CA TRP A 30 3.71 5.84 8.44
C TRP A 30 3.88 7.35 8.23
N ILE A 31 3.71 8.15 9.29
CA ILE A 31 3.88 9.60 9.23
C ILE A 31 5.34 9.95 8.92
N GLU A 32 6.29 9.31 9.60
CA GLU A 32 7.72 9.53 9.36
C GLU A 32 8.10 9.18 7.91
N LEU A 33 7.71 8.00 7.44
CA LEU A 33 8.00 7.53 6.09
C LEU A 33 7.35 8.45 5.03
N GLY A 34 6.09 8.81 5.21
CA GLY A 34 5.37 9.70 4.30
C GLY A 34 6.00 11.09 4.26
N THR A 35 6.38 11.64 5.40
CA THR A 35 7.05 12.95 5.47
C THR A 35 8.41 12.92 4.77
N ARG A 36 9.20 11.85 4.96
CA ARG A 36 10.50 11.71 4.30
C ARG A 36 10.41 11.57 2.79
N VAL A 37 9.41 10.84 2.30
CA VAL A 37 9.26 10.56 0.86
C VAL A 37 8.62 11.73 0.13
N HIS A 38 7.55 12.30 0.72
CA HIS A 38 6.74 13.33 0.05
C HIS A 38 7.14 14.77 0.43
N GLY A 39 7.92 14.97 1.50
CA GLY A 39 8.25 16.30 2.03
C GLY A 39 7.19 16.87 2.98
N GLY A 40 6.11 16.14 3.27
CA GLY A 40 5.04 16.48 4.20
C GLY A 40 4.03 15.35 4.33
N PHE A 41 3.13 15.42 5.32
CA PHE A 41 2.12 14.39 5.54
C PHE A 41 0.70 14.96 5.44
N GLY A 42 0.29 15.32 4.21
CA GLY A 42 -1.09 15.71 3.89
C GLY A 42 -2.03 14.50 3.81
N ALA A 43 -3.34 14.74 3.86
CA ALA A 43 -4.37 13.69 3.89
C ALA A 43 -4.40 12.76 2.66
N PHE A 44 -3.78 13.13 1.56
CA PHE A 44 -3.63 12.25 0.41
C PHE A 44 -2.63 11.11 0.64
N ILE A 45 -1.61 11.30 1.48
CA ILE A 45 -0.64 10.24 1.79
C ILE A 45 -1.30 9.06 2.52
N PRO A 46 -2.00 9.26 3.66
CA PRO A 46 -2.71 8.16 4.30
C PRO A 46 -3.84 7.59 3.43
N ALA A 47 -4.44 8.37 2.51
CA ALA A 47 -5.41 7.82 1.55
C ALA A 47 -4.75 6.78 0.63
N GLY A 48 -3.56 7.07 0.11
CA GLY A 48 -2.77 6.13 -0.67
C GLY A 48 -2.31 4.92 0.14
N ILE A 49 -1.87 5.13 1.39
CA ILE A 49 -1.48 4.02 2.29
C ILE A 49 -2.66 3.07 2.50
N ARG A 50 -3.86 3.59 2.78
CA ARG A 50 -5.07 2.79 2.97
C ARG A 50 -5.45 2.00 1.73
N ILE A 51 -5.39 2.60 0.55
CA ILE A 51 -5.61 1.93 -0.74
C ILE A 51 -4.60 0.78 -0.92
N GLY A 52 -3.32 1.05 -0.71
CA GLY A 52 -2.27 0.05 -0.88
C GLY A 52 -2.41 -1.14 0.07
N LEU A 53 -2.71 -0.88 1.35
CA LEU A 53 -2.93 -1.94 2.36
C LEU A 53 -4.17 -2.78 2.02
N ASP A 54 -5.28 -2.14 1.64
CA ASP A 54 -6.51 -2.84 1.24
C ASP A 54 -6.27 -3.69 -0.03
N ALA A 55 -5.51 -3.18 -0.99
CA ALA A 55 -5.18 -3.91 -2.21
C ALA A 55 -4.35 -5.17 -1.94
N LEU A 56 -3.30 -5.06 -1.11
CA LEU A 56 -2.50 -6.21 -0.72
C LEU A 56 -3.35 -7.29 -0.03
N ALA A 57 -4.25 -6.87 0.87
CA ALA A 57 -5.14 -7.78 1.58
C ALA A 57 -6.11 -8.49 0.63
N ARG A 58 -6.78 -7.76 -0.30
CA ARG A 58 -7.72 -8.33 -1.28
C ARG A 58 -7.06 -9.28 -2.24
N LEU A 59 -5.90 -8.91 -2.76
CA LEU A 59 -5.13 -9.73 -3.70
C LEU A 59 -4.37 -10.86 -3.01
N LYS A 60 -4.30 -10.87 -1.67
CA LYS A 60 -3.42 -11.75 -0.88
C LYS A 60 -1.98 -11.70 -1.39
N ALA A 61 -1.56 -10.51 -1.81
CA ALA A 61 -0.26 -10.27 -2.40
C ALA A 61 0.72 -9.75 -1.33
N GLU A 62 1.98 -10.09 -1.50
CA GLU A 62 3.06 -9.55 -0.68
C GLU A 62 3.47 -8.16 -1.19
N ARG A 63 4.09 -7.38 -0.30
CA ARG A 63 4.77 -6.14 -0.69
C ARG A 63 5.80 -6.45 -1.78
N ARG A 64 5.98 -5.55 -2.75
CA ARG A 64 6.76 -5.72 -3.99
C ARG A 64 6.21 -6.77 -4.97
N GLY A 65 5.19 -7.55 -4.58
CA GLY A 65 4.52 -8.53 -5.44
C GLY A 65 3.52 -7.94 -6.41
N VAL A 66 3.27 -6.62 -6.35
CA VAL A 66 2.27 -5.94 -7.16
C VAL A 66 2.88 -4.92 -8.12
N SER A 67 2.12 -4.58 -9.18
CA SER A 67 2.33 -3.38 -9.99
C SER A 67 1.15 -2.43 -9.78
N VAL A 68 1.44 -1.12 -9.87
CA VAL A 68 0.50 -0.04 -9.60
C VAL A 68 0.48 0.91 -10.78
N THR A 69 -0.72 1.23 -11.28
CA THR A 69 -0.95 2.34 -12.22
C THR A 69 -1.87 3.36 -11.55
N PHE A 70 -1.38 4.59 -11.46
CA PHE A 70 -2.09 5.71 -10.86
C PHE A 70 -2.54 6.70 -11.94
N TYR A 71 -3.81 7.05 -11.94
CA TYR A 71 -4.40 8.06 -12.81
C TYR A 71 -4.84 9.25 -11.96
N SER A 72 -4.30 10.44 -12.23
CA SER A 72 -4.65 11.68 -11.55
C SER A 72 -5.89 12.30 -12.16
N GLY A 73 -6.85 12.69 -11.33
CA GLY A 73 -8.01 13.48 -11.79
C GLY A 73 -7.65 14.94 -12.09
N GLU A 74 -8.51 15.64 -12.81
CA GLU A 74 -8.28 17.05 -13.15
C GLU A 74 -8.20 17.97 -11.94
N LYS A 75 -9.00 17.70 -10.91
CA LYS A 75 -9.02 18.47 -9.65
C LYS A 75 -7.96 18.05 -8.65
N SER A 76 -7.20 17.01 -8.93
CA SER A 76 -6.13 16.56 -8.04
C SER A 76 -4.95 17.53 -8.11
N PRO A 77 -4.52 18.14 -6.99
CA PRO A 77 -3.41 19.11 -7.01
C PRO A 77 -2.05 18.45 -7.28
N CYS A 78 -1.93 17.16 -7.02
CA CYS A 78 -0.71 16.38 -7.13
C CYS A 78 -1.01 14.89 -7.21
N PRO A 79 -0.10 14.05 -7.68
CA PRO A 79 -0.22 12.59 -7.60
C PRO A 79 0.11 12.03 -6.20
N CYS A 80 -0.08 12.79 -5.14
CA CYS A 80 0.35 12.47 -3.76
C CYS A 80 -0.21 11.14 -3.22
N ILE A 81 -1.40 10.72 -3.69
CA ILE A 81 -1.95 9.40 -3.36
C ILE A 81 -1.00 8.28 -3.84
N ALA A 82 -0.32 8.46 -4.98
CA ALA A 82 0.62 7.46 -5.49
C ALA A 82 1.78 7.21 -4.52
N ASP A 83 2.28 8.25 -3.85
CA ASP A 83 3.33 8.09 -2.84
C ASP A 83 2.86 7.24 -1.66
N GLY A 84 1.63 7.47 -1.19
CA GLY A 84 1.03 6.63 -0.15
C GLY A 84 0.87 5.16 -0.57
N VAL A 85 0.43 4.92 -1.81
CA VAL A 85 0.34 3.55 -2.35
C VAL A 85 1.72 2.92 -2.46
N MET A 86 2.72 3.67 -2.92
CA MET A 86 4.12 3.23 -2.98
C MET A 86 4.63 2.82 -1.60
N LEU A 87 4.39 3.62 -0.58
CA LEU A 87 4.80 3.30 0.79
C LEU A 87 4.20 1.97 1.26
N ALA A 88 2.90 1.78 1.07
CA ALA A 88 2.19 0.59 1.52
C ALA A 88 2.59 -0.67 0.76
N THR A 89 2.71 -0.58 -0.56
CA THR A 89 2.95 -1.73 -1.45
C THR A 89 4.42 -2.00 -1.71
N GLN A 90 5.29 -1.00 -1.48
CA GLN A 90 6.68 -0.99 -1.90
C GLN A 90 6.87 -1.13 -3.42
N ALA A 91 5.83 -0.89 -4.21
CA ALA A 91 5.96 -0.68 -5.66
C ALA A 91 6.60 0.68 -5.90
N SER A 92 7.52 0.79 -6.85
CA SER A 92 8.22 2.05 -7.10
C SER A 92 8.53 2.27 -8.59
N PRO A 93 8.72 3.54 -9.03
CA PRO A 93 9.17 3.85 -10.38
C PRO A 93 10.54 3.20 -10.70
N GLY A 94 11.45 3.20 -9.72
CA GLY A 94 12.79 2.62 -9.90
C GLY A 94 12.79 1.11 -10.14
N GLN A 95 11.74 0.41 -9.70
CA GLN A 95 11.52 -1.02 -9.99
C GLN A 95 10.64 -1.24 -11.23
N GLY A 96 10.13 -0.18 -11.87
CA GLY A 96 9.15 -0.29 -12.96
C GLY A 96 7.80 -0.86 -12.52
N THR A 97 7.49 -0.83 -11.22
CA THR A 97 6.28 -1.42 -10.65
C THR A 97 5.26 -0.38 -10.21
N LEU A 98 5.59 0.90 -10.26
CA LEU A 98 4.64 2.01 -10.09
C LEU A 98 4.77 2.98 -11.25
N GLN A 99 3.64 3.32 -11.86
CA GLN A 99 3.53 4.29 -12.93
C GLN A 99 2.45 5.31 -12.62
N VAL A 100 2.77 6.59 -12.81
CA VAL A 100 1.78 7.66 -12.93
C VAL A 100 1.45 7.79 -14.40
N ALA A 101 0.22 7.48 -14.77
CA ALA A 101 -0.23 7.51 -16.15
C ALA A 101 -0.32 8.96 -16.66
N ALA A 102 -0.06 9.16 -17.95
CA ALA A 102 -0.27 10.44 -18.61
C ALA A 102 -1.77 10.75 -18.78
N GLU A 103 -2.58 9.70 -18.93
CA GLU A 103 -4.03 9.80 -19.03
C GLU A 103 -4.63 10.22 -17.69
N LYS A 104 -5.68 11.04 -17.76
CA LYS A 104 -6.40 11.48 -16.58
C LYS A 104 -7.42 10.42 -16.12
N ALA A 105 -7.69 10.42 -14.82
CA ALA A 105 -8.85 9.71 -14.31
C ALA A 105 -10.14 10.26 -14.93
N PRO A 106 -11.20 9.44 -15.04
CA PRO A 106 -12.52 9.89 -15.52
C PRO A 106 -13.03 11.11 -14.74
N ALA A 107 -13.82 11.96 -15.42
CA ALA A 107 -14.47 13.11 -14.80
C ALA A 107 -15.24 12.71 -13.53
N GLY A 108 -15.19 13.57 -12.51
CA GLY A 108 -15.81 13.30 -11.20
C GLY A 108 -14.90 12.51 -10.23
N LEU A 109 -13.72 12.11 -10.67
CA LEU A 109 -12.76 11.38 -9.81
C LEU A 109 -11.50 12.20 -9.53
N LEU A 110 -11.06 12.23 -8.29
CA LEU A 110 -9.75 12.76 -7.88
C LEU A 110 -8.60 11.84 -8.29
N ALA A 111 -8.84 10.54 -8.25
CA ALA A 111 -7.84 9.55 -8.60
C ALA A 111 -8.47 8.21 -8.96
N VAL A 112 -7.78 7.47 -9.82
CA VAL A 112 -7.98 6.04 -9.99
C VAL A 112 -6.65 5.34 -9.73
N VAL A 113 -6.70 4.26 -8.96
CA VAL A 113 -5.52 3.40 -8.68
C VAL A 113 -5.86 1.98 -9.10
N VAL A 114 -5.05 1.41 -9.96
CA VAL A 114 -5.13 0.00 -10.35
C VAL A 114 -3.93 -0.72 -9.75
N VAL A 115 -4.20 -1.72 -8.92
CA VAL A 115 -3.16 -2.57 -8.32
C VAL A 115 -3.34 -3.98 -8.88
N ARG A 116 -2.28 -4.54 -9.45
CA ARG A 116 -2.27 -5.87 -10.05
C ARG A 116 -1.25 -6.76 -9.35
N ASP A 117 -1.65 -7.93 -8.94
CA ASP A 117 -0.73 -8.98 -8.48
C ASP A 117 0.08 -9.50 -9.69
N ARG A 118 1.39 -9.38 -9.61
CA ARG A 118 2.30 -9.76 -10.68
C ARG A 118 2.42 -11.28 -10.87
N LYS A 119 2.04 -12.06 -9.86
CA LYS A 119 2.10 -13.52 -9.89
C LYS A 119 0.84 -14.13 -10.51
N THR A 120 -0.33 -13.63 -10.13
CA THR A 120 -1.63 -14.19 -10.54
C THR A 120 -2.27 -13.44 -11.70
N GLY A 121 -1.91 -12.17 -11.90
CA GLY A 121 -2.55 -11.27 -12.86
C GLY A 121 -3.84 -10.62 -12.33
N ALA A 122 -4.39 -11.08 -11.21
CA ALA A 122 -5.58 -10.50 -10.60
C ALA A 122 -5.36 -9.03 -10.27
N ALA A 123 -6.37 -8.19 -10.44
CA ALA A 123 -6.24 -6.77 -10.19
C ALA A 123 -7.45 -6.19 -9.45
N VAL A 124 -7.22 -5.08 -8.75
CA VAL A 124 -8.24 -4.30 -8.05
C VAL A 124 -8.13 -2.85 -8.49
N ARG A 125 -9.27 -2.23 -8.79
CA ARG A 125 -9.37 -0.82 -9.14
C ARG A 125 -10.03 -0.04 -8.01
N TYR A 126 -9.40 1.06 -7.61
CA TYR A 126 -9.91 2.02 -6.64
C TYR A 126 -10.26 3.32 -7.36
N ALA A 127 -11.38 3.91 -6.99
CA ALA A 127 -11.81 5.21 -7.48
C ALA A 127 -12.07 6.14 -6.29
N VAL A 128 -11.39 7.27 -6.23
CA VAL A 128 -11.60 8.32 -5.23
C VAL A 128 -12.39 9.44 -5.88
N ALA A 129 -13.57 9.74 -5.33
CA ALA A 129 -14.45 10.77 -5.91
C ALA A 129 -13.94 12.19 -5.64
N ASP A 130 -14.22 13.12 -6.56
CA ASP A 130 -13.93 14.56 -6.43
C ASP A 130 -14.51 15.17 -5.14
N SER A 131 -15.66 14.67 -4.68
CA SER A 131 -16.31 15.12 -3.45
C SER A 131 -15.46 14.91 -2.20
N PHE A 132 -14.47 14.02 -2.26
CA PHE A 132 -13.53 13.79 -1.15
C PHE A 132 -12.59 14.98 -0.93
N MET A 133 -12.38 15.85 -1.94
CA MET A 133 -11.50 17.02 -1.84
C MET A 133 -11.86 17.94 -0.69
N ALA A 134 -13.15 18.18 -0.44
CA ALA A 134 -13.58 19.06 0.66
C ALA A 134 -13.10 18.57 2.03
N LYS A 135 -13.14 17.25 2.26
CA LYS A 135 -12.62 16.63 3.49
C LYS A 135 -11.10 16.76 3.58
N VAL A 136 -10.38 16.52 2.47
CA VAL A 136 -8.92 16.65 2.43
C VAL A 136 -8.47 18.07 2.79
N VAL A 137 -9.11 19.08 2.21
CA VAL A 137 -8.81 20.48 2.49
C VAL A 137 -9.08 20.81 3.96
N ASP A 138 -10.20 20.38 4.50
CA ASP A 138 -10.54 20.62 5.91
C ASP A 138 -9.55 19.94 6.85
N TRP A 139 -9.25 18.67 6.66
CA TRP A 139 -8.29 17.94 7.49
C TRP A 139 -6.87 18.50 7.40
N ASN A 140 -6.44 18.93 6.22
CA ASN A 140 -5.12 19.56 6.07
C ASN A 140 -5.01 20.90 6.81
N ARG A 141 -6.13 21.62 6.95
CA ARG A 141 -6.18 22.89 7.65
C ARG A 141 -6.31 22.74 9.17
N THR A 142 -7.07 21.74 9.63
CA THR A 142 -7.52 21.64 11.03
C THR A 142 -6.80 20.58 11.87
N LEU A 143 -6.20 19.57 11.23
CA LEU A 143 -5.59 18.45 11.92
C LEU A 143 -4.07 18.43 11.75
N ASP A 144 -3.40 17.94 12.77
CA ASP A 144 -1.99 17.56 12.72
C ASP A 144 -1.78 16.25 11.91
N PRO A 145 -0.54 15.83 11.64
CA PRO A 145 -0.29 14.59 10.88
C PRO A 145 -0.94 13.34 11.47
N ALA A 146 -0.98 13.19 12.79
CA ALA A 146 -1.59 12.05 13.45
C ALA A 146 -3.12 12.06 13.29
N GLY A 147 -3.74 13.22 13.47
CA GLY A 147 -5.16 13.42 13.25
C GLY A 147 -5.55 13.16 11.79
N ARG A 148 -4.76 13.62 10.80
CA ARG A 148 -4.99 13.34 9.38
C ARG A 148 -4.93 11.84 9.08
N TYR A 149 -3.93 11.14 9.63
CA TYR A 149 -3.83 9.70 9.49
C TYR A 149 -5.09 9.02 10.02
N GLN A 150 -5.49 9.29 11.26
CA GLN A 150 -6.67 8.68 11.89
C GLN A 150 -7.96 8.99 11.12
N ALA A 151 -8.16 10.25 10.74
CA ALA A 151 -9.34 10.70 10.00
C ALA A 151 -9.48 9.95 8.66
N VAL A 152 -8.38 9.81 7.91
CA VAL A 152 -8.39 9.14 6.62
C VAL A 152 -8.54 7.63 6.76
N MET A 153 -7.83 7.01 7.71
CA MET A 153 -7.90 5.55 7.90
C MET A 153 -9.29 5.09 8.36
N SER A 154 -10.05 5.95 9.05
CA SER A 154 -11.42 5.65 9.51
C SER A 154 -12.53 6.20 8.59
N ALA A 155 -12.20 7.01 7.58
CA ALA A 155 -13.19 7.68 6.73
C ALA A 155 -14.08 6.67 5.99
N PRO A 156 -15.41 6.72 6.16
CA PRO A 156 -16.28 5.91 5.31
C PRO A 156 -16.29 6.45 3.88
N GLY A 157 -16.39 5.56 2.90
CA GLY A 157 -16.53 5.93 1.49
C GLY A 157 -15.33 6.69 0.90
N LEU A 158 -14.11 6.47 1.43
CA LEU A 158 -12.90 7.05 0.87
C LEU A 158 -12.73 6.70 -0.61
N PHE A 159 -13.04 5.48 -0.96
CA PHE A 159 -12.95 4.98 -2.33
C PHE A 159 -14.04 3.95 -2.64
N GLU A 160 -14.39 3.84 -3.89
CA GLU A 160 -15.08 2.68 -4.46
C GLU A 160 -14.03 1.67 -4.94
N VAL A 161 -14.35 0.38 -4.81
CA VAL A 161 -13.43 -0.70 -5.17
C VAL A 161 -14.11 -1.72 -6.06
N VAL A 162 -13.42 -2.12 -7.14
CA VAL A 162 -13.89 -3.14 -8.10
C VAL A 162 -12.75 -4.12 -8.36
N ASN A 163 -13.03 -5.43 -8.25
CA ASN A 163 -12.11 -6.46 -8.71
C ASN A 163 -12.15 -6.50 -10.24
N LEU A 164 -10.98 -6.52 -10.86
CA LEU A 164 -10.82 -6.67 -12.29
C LEU A 164 -10.44 -8.13 -12.60
N PRO A 165 -10.90 -8.64 -13.75
CA PRO A 165 -10.54 -9.99 -14.21
C PRO A 165 -9.04 -10.14 -14.48
#